data_683ba7b612937586d295d5e4ccd16986
#
_entry.id   683ba7b612937586d295d5e4ccd16986
#
_cell.length_a   1.000
_cell.length_b   1.000
_cell.length_c   1.000
_cell.angle_alpha   90.00
_cell.angle_beta   90.00
_cell.angle_gamma   90.00
#
_symmetry.space_group_name_H-M   'P 1'
#
loop_
_entity.id
_entity.type
_entity.pdbx_description
1 polymer ?
#
loop_
_entity_poly.entity_id
_entity_poly.type
_entity_poly.pdbx_seq_one_letter_code
_entity_poly.pdbx_strand_id
1 'polypeptide(L)'
;DRQKTWKRKVKEIFMAVELERKYSKEQILEFYLNNVYYANGYYGIQAASQGYFRKDAKNLTMSEAAFLSAIPNNPTIYDPRTNKENTIKRRNKILKDMYEQKLIRKDQYEEAINEEINVKSAQKSKTEKKNYVETYVIHCATKEIMKQKGFEFKYDFSSTSEKEKYQEEYDKMYAECKRTLYSAGYHIYTSIDPDVQKQLQSSVDSALSGYTEKDKNGIYKTQASGTCIDNDTGKVVAIVGGREQKNIGYTLNRAFQSPRQPGSA
;
A
#
# COMPACT_ATOMS: atom_id res chain seq x y z
N ASP A 1 -9.28 -12.69 11.35
CA ASP A 1 -10.41 -13.16 12.15
C ASP A 1 -10.53 -12.30 13.41
N ARG A 2 -11.57 -11.43 13.49
CA ARG A 2 -11.78 -10.49 14.62
C ARG A 2 -12.60 -11.09 15.77
N GLN A 3 -13.03 -12.34 15.65
CA GLN A 3 -13.82 -12.97 16.70
C GLN A 3 -12.95 -13.35 17.91
N LYS A 4 -13.32 -12.83 19.09
CA LYS A 4 -12.69 -13.16 20.37
C LYS A 4 -13.12 -14.57 20.83
N THR A 5 -12.63 -15.63 20.19
CA THR A 5 -12.92 -17.01 20.59
C THR A 5 -11.73 -17.62 21.29
N TRP A 6 -11.97 -18.46 22.29
CA TRP A 6 -10.91 -19.16 23.00
C TRP A 6 -10.08 -20.08 22.07
N LYS A 7 -10.71 -20.65 21.03
CA LYS A 7 -10.03 -21.43 19.98
C LYS A 7 -8.94 -20.61 19.27
N ARG A 8 -9.20 -19.33 19.01
CA ARG A 8 -8.20 -18.41 18.43
C ARG A 8 -7.03 -18.24 19.40
N LYS A 9 -7.29 -18.06 20.70
CA LYS A 9 -6.23 -17.89 21.71
C LYS A 9 -5.34 -19.13 21.82
N VAL A 10 -5.90 -20.32 21.79
CA VAL A 10 -5.11 -21.56 21.77
C VAL A 10 -4.23 -21.62 20.53
N LYS A 11 -4.78 -21.31 19.34
CA LYS A 11 -4.00 -21.29 18.10
C LYS A 11 -2.87 -20.23 18.15
N GLU A 12 -3.14 -19.03 18.69
CA GLU A 12 -2.13 -17.99 18.87
C GLU A 12 -0.96 -18.48 19.76
N ILE A 13 -1.25 -19.20 20.85
CA ILE A 13 -0.23 -19.77 21.75
C ILE A 13 0.66 -20.78 21.00
N PHE A 14 0.05 -21.74 20.28
CA PHE A 14 0.83 -22.71 19.50
C PHE A 14 1.69 -22.03 18.43
N MET A 15 1.14 -21.04 17.73
CA MET A 15 1.90 -20.28 16.74
C MET A 15 3.05 -19.48 17.36
N ALA A 16 2.85 -18.90 18.56
CA ALA A 16 3.91 -18.17 19.27
C ALA A 16 5.06 -19.11 19.67
N VAL A 17 4.75 -20.30 20.21
CA VAL A 17 5.76 -21.31 20.56
C VAL A 17 6.52 -21.78 19.31
N GLU A 18 5.83 -22.02 18.20
CA GLU A 18 6.49 -22.38 16.93
C GLU A 18 7.41 -21.27 16.41
N LEU A 19 6.97 -20.01 16.54
CA LEU A 19 7.74 -18.85 16.12
C LEU A 19 9.04 -18.74 16.94
N GLU A 20 8.94 -18.84 18.27
CA GLU A 20 10.12 -18.82 19.18
C GLU A 20 11.07 -20.00 18.98
N ARG A 21 10.58 -21.14 18.47
CA ARG A 21 11.44 -22.28 18.12
C ARG A 21 12.23 -22.07 16.83
N LYS A 22 11.69 -21.28 15.89
CA LYS A 22 12.26 -21.08 14.54
C LYS A 22 13.11 -19.83 14.41
N TYR A 23 12.83 -18.81 15.22
CA TYR A 23 13.42 -17.49 15.09
C TYR A 23 13.95 -16.98 16.43
N SER A 24 15.03 -16.20 16.40
CA SER A 24 15.52 -15.52 17.58
C SER A 24 14.57 -14.38 17.99
N LYS A 25 14.69 -13.92 19.23
CA LYS A 25 13.88 -12.77 19.72
C LYS A 25 14.10 -11.51 18.91
N GLU A 26 15.32 -11.28 18.44
CA GLU A 26 15.68 -10.16 17.58
C GLU A 26 14.96 -10.26 16.23
N GLN A 27 14.96 -11.44 15.61
CA GLN A 27 14.24 -11.67 14.36
C GLN A 27 12.72 -11.49 14.51
N ILE A 28 12.16 -11.99 15.62
CA ILE A 28 10.72 -11.81 15.90
C ILE A 28 10.40 -10.32 16.08
N LEU A 29 11.25 -9.58 16.79
CA LEU A 29 11.08 -8.14 16.97
C LEU A 29 11.23 -7.39 15.64
N GLU A 30 12.18 -7.77 14.82
CA GLU A 30 12.37 -7.20 13.49
C GLU A 30 11.13 -7.44 12.61
N PHE A 31 10.57 -8.65 12.58
CA PHE A 31 9.33 -8.95 11.87
C PHE A 31 8.16 -8.10 12.39
N TYR A 32 8.05 -7.94 13.71
CA TYR A 32 7.03 -7.10 14.31
C TYR A 32 7.18 -5.64 13.89
N LEU A 33 8.36 -5.06 14.06
CA LEU A 33 8.63 -3.65 13.75
C LEU A 33 8.45 -3.35 12.26
N ASN A 34 8.75 -4.30 11.38
CA ASN A 34 8.60 -4.14 9.94
C ASN A 34 7.16 -4.31 9.42
N ASN A 35 6.24 -4.85 10.25
CA ASN A 35 4.87 -5.11 9.81
C ASN A 35 3.79 -4.36 10.60
N VAL A 36 4.10 -3.86 11.79
CA VAL A 36 3.10 -3.21 12.64
C VAL A 36 2.64 -1.87 12.04
N TYR A 37 1.39 -1.52 12.31
CA TYR A 37 0.78 -0.29 11.81
C TYR A 37 1.12 0.91 12.70
N TYR A 38 1.66 1.96 12.10
CA TYR A 38 2.10 3.20 12.74
C TYR A 38 1.19 4.40 12.44
N ALA A 39 -0.10 4.20 12.25
CA ALA A 39 -1.06 5.22 11.82
C ALA A 39 -0.78 5.81 10.41
N ASN A 40 -1.70 6.64 9.90
CA ASN A 40 -1.55 7.40 8.65
C ASN A 40 -1.13 6.58 7.40
N GLY A 41 -1.47 5.28 7.37
CA GLY A 41 -1.14 4.40 6.25
C GLY A 41 0.28 3.82 6.28
N TYR A 42 1.07 4.09 7.32
CA TYR A 42 2.43 3.54 7.44
C TYR A 42 2.42 2.18 8.12
N TYR A 43 2.91 1.17 7.41
CA TYR A 43 3.20 -0.16 7.92
C TYR A 43 4.72 -0.36 7.94
N GLY A 44 5.24 -0.78 9.09
CA GLY A 44 6.67 -0.92 9.34
C GLY A 44 7.39 0.36 9.74
N ILE A 45 8.43 0.17 10.55
CA ILE A 45 9.21 1.26 11.18
C ILE A 45 9.92 2.15 10.15
N GLN A 46 10.42 1.58 9.06
CA GLN A 46 11.10 2.35 8.01
C GLN A 46 10.13 3.31 7.32
N ALA A 47 8.92 2.84 6.97
CA ALA A 47 7.89 3.69 6.35
C ALA A 47 7.41 4.79 7.31
N ALA A 48 7.25 4.46 8.60
CA ALA A 48 6.88 5.43 9.63
C ALA A 48 7.98 6.49 9.85
N SER A 49 9.24 6.08 9.94
CA SER A 49 10.40 6.96 10.08
C SER A 49 10.50 7.96 8.93
N GLN A 50 10.42 7.47 7.70
CA GLN A 50 10.39 8.31 6.51
C GLN A 50 9.15 9.23 6.48
N GLY A 51 7.99 8.69 6.85
CA GLY A 51 6.71 9.41 6.83
C GLY A 51 6.66 10.56 7.83
N TYR A 52 7.17 10.35 9.04
CA TYR A 52 7.08 11.33 10.13
C TYR A 52 8.31 12.20 10.28
N PHE A 53 9.51 11.67 10.00
CA PHE A 53 10.78 12.37 10.29
C PHE A 53 11.65 12.63 9.06
N ARG A 54 11.36 12.02 7.89
CA ARG A 54 12.20 12.09 6.68
C ARG A 54 13.60 11.51 6.89
N LYS A 55 13.69 10.49 7.74
CA LYS A 55 14.94 9.80 8.09
C LYS A 55 14.78 8.30 7.87
N ASP A 56 15.88 7.61 7.61
CA ASP A 56 15.90 6.15 7.74
C ASP A 56 15.74 5.73 9.18
N ALA A 57 15.11 4.59 9.42
CA ALA A 57 14.87 4.08 10.79
C ALA A 57 16.16 3.95 11.61
N LYS A 58 17.29 3.59 10.98
CA LYS A 58 18.62 3.52 11.63
C LYS A 58 19.15 4.86 12.13
N ASN A 59 18.63 5.97 11.65
CA ASN A 59 19.05 7.33 11.98
C ASN A 59 18.11 8.04 12.96
N LEU A 60 17.13 7.30 13.50
CA LEU A 60 16.24 7.83 14.54
C LEU A 60 17.02 8.10 15.83
N THR A 61 16.70 9.22 16.47
CA THR A 61 17.14 9.46 17.84
C THR A 61 16.38 8.54 18.80
N MET A 62 16.87 8.41 20.02
CA MET A 62 16.17 7.65 21.05
C MET A 62 14.78 8.20 21.32
N SER A 63 14.63 9.51 21.31
CA SER A 63 13.37 10.20 21.48
C SER A 63 12.38 9.90 20.33
N GLU A 64 12.86 9.98 19.09
CA GLU A 64 12.06 9.66 17.91
C GLU A 64 11.65 8.17 17.87
N ALA A 65 12.56 7.27 18.23
CA ALA A 65 12.27 5.83 18.33
C ALA A 65 11.22 5.53 19.40
N ALA A 66 11.35 6.13 20.60
CA ALA A 66 10.35 6.00 21.66
C ALA A 66 9.00 6.61 21.27
N PHE A 67 9.00 7.72 20.50
CA PHE A 67 7.81 8.35 19.98
C PHE A 67 7.07 7.43 18.99
N LEU A 68 7.77 6.82 18.04
CA LEU A 68 7.18 5.85 17.13
C LEU A 68 6.67 4.62 17.87
N SER A 69 7.39 4.13 18.86
CA SER A 69 6.99 2.96 19.67
C SER A 69 5.68 3.18 20.46
N ALA A 70 5.27 4.43 20.66
CA ALA A 70 3.99 4.75 21.30
C ALA A 70 2.78 4.41 20.41
N ILE A 71 2.92 4.53 19.08
CA ILE A 71 1.81 4.52 18.11
C ILE A 71 1.10 3.15 18.01
N PRO A 72 1.80 2.00 17.90
CA PRO A 72 1.15 0.71 17.71
C PRO A 72 0.22 0.29 18.85
N ASN A 73 0.39 0.84 20.04
CA ASN A 73 -0.48 0.56 21.18
C ASN A 73 -1.93 0.98 20.93
N ASN A 74 -2.13 2.16 20.37
CA ASN A 74 -3.43 2.66 19.88
C ASN A 74 -3.21 3.72 18.80
N PRO A 75 -3.20 3.35 17.52
CA PRO A 75 -2.87 4.26 16.42
C PRO A 75 -3.82 5.45 16.25
N THR A 76 -5.02 5.38 16.82
CA THR A 76 -5.98 6.49 16.80
C THR A 76 -5.68 7.51 17.90
N ILE A 77 -5.42 7.03 19.13
CA ILE A 77 -5.13 7.90 20.29
C ILE A 77 -3.74 8.52 20.18
N TYR A 78 -2.77 7.77 19.64
CA TYR A 78 -1.38 8.18 19.51
C TYR A 78 -1.00 8.53 18.07
N ASP A 79 -1.96 9.11 17.32
CA ASP A 79 -1.68 9.58 15.96
C ASP A 79 -0.76 10.82 16.02
N PRO A 80 0.44 10.76 15.42
CA PRO A 80 1.41 11.86 15.48
C PRO A 80 0.94 13.18 14.86
N ARG A 81 -0.05 13.13 13.96
CA ARG A 81 -0.53 14.30 13.23
C ARG A 81 -1.73 14.95 13.86
N THR A 82 -2.65 14.16 14.41
CA THR A 82 -3.89 14.65 15.00
C THR A 82 -3.82 14.74 16.53
N ASN A 83 -2.99 13.91 17.17
CA ASN A 83 -2.89 13.77 18.62
C ASN A 83 -1.43 13.75 19.12
N LYS A 84 -0.58 14.61 18.55
CA LYS A 84 0.87 14.68 18.85
C LYS A 84 1.18 14.73 20.34
N GLU A 85 0.41 15.51 21.11
CA GLU A 85 0.60 15.65 22.55
C GLU A 85 0.42 14.33 23.31
N ASN A 86 -0.58 13.54 22.95
CA ASN A 86 -0.81 12.23 23.56
C ASN A 86 0.36 11.28 23.25
N THR A 87 0.86 11.35 22.03
CA THR A 87 2.02 10.55 21.60
C THR A 87 3.28 10.97 22.37
N ILE A 88 3.49 12.28 22.59
CA ILE A 88 4.61 12.79 23.43
C ILE A 88 4.46 12.32 24.89
N LYS A 89 3.28 12.39 25.49
CA LYS A 89 3.05 11.88 26.84
C LYS A 89 3.40 10.39 26.94
N ARG A 90 3.01 9.61 25.94
CA ARG A 90 3.34 8.18 25.89
C ARG A 90 4.83 7.93 25.69
N ARG A 91 5.50 8.70 24.79
CA ARG A 91 6.95 8.68 24.61
C ARG A 91 7.66 8.94 25.95
N ASN A 92 7.26 9.99 26.67
CA ASN A 92 7.88 10.35 27.95
C ASN A 92 7.73 9.22 28.98
N LYS A 93 6.58 8.54 28.98
CA LYS A 93 6.38 7.36 29.83
C LYS A 93 7.33 6.22 29.44
N ILE A 94 7.47 5.93 28.15
CA ILE A 94 8.37 4.88 27.65
C ILE A 94 9.82 5.20 28.08
N LEU A 95 10.27 6.42 27.86
CA LEU A 95 11.64 6.85 28.26
C LEU A 95 11.85 6.75 29.77
N LYS A 96 10.83 7.13 30.56
CA LYS A 96 10.89 7.00 32.04
C LYS A 96 10.98 5.53 32.46
N ASP A 97 10.13 4.67 31.88
CA ASP A 97 10.14 3.23 32.16
C ASP A 97 11.50 2.60 31.79
N MET A 98 12.12 3.02 30.68
CA MET A 98 13.46 2.60 30.28
C MET A 98 14.55 3.06 31.30
N TYR A 99 14.47 4.28 31.81
CA TYR A 99 15.38 4.79 32.81
C TYR A 99 15.21 4.08 34.16
N GLU A 100 14.00 3.90 34.66
CA GLU A 100 13.67 3.20 35.89
C GLU A 100 14.14 1.73 35.86
N GLN A 101 14.07 1.09 34.70
CA GLN A 101 14.56 -0.26 34.45
C GLN A 101 16.09 -0.30 34.19
N LYS A 102 16.79 0.82 34.28
CA LYS A 102 18.25 0.95 34.05
C LYS A 102 18.69 0.52 32.62
N LEU A 103 17.79 0.60 31.64
CA LEU A 103 18.08 0.31 30.23
C LEU A 103 18.81 1.49 29.57
N ILE A 104 18.63 2.70 30.11
CA ILE A 104 19.28 3.91 29.63
C ILE A 104 19.87 4.67 30.85
N ARG A 105 20.94 5.44 30.62
CA ARG A 105 21.55 6.28 31.64
C ARG A 105 20.75 7.55 31.86
N LYS A 106 21.03 8.26 32.97
CA LYS A 106 20.36 9.51 33.34
C LYS A 106 20.56 10.60 32.29
N ASP A 107 21.78 10.76 31.79
CA ASP A 107 22.14 11.72 30.76
C ASP A 107 21.35 11.47 29.46
N GLN A 108 21.27 10.21 29.02
CA GLN A 108 20.49 9.80 27.85
C GLN A 108 18.97 10.04 28.02
N TYR A 109 18.46 9.80 29.25
CA TYR A 109 17.05 10.08 29.54
C TYR A 109 16.75 11.58 29.48
N GLU A 110 17.61 12.41 30.13
CA GLU A 110 17.45 13.88 30.16
C GLU A 110 17.56 14.48 28.74
N GLU A 111 18.47 14.01 27.93
CA GLU A 111 18.60 14.41 26.54
C GLU A 111 17.33 14.03 25.72
N ALA A 112 16.90 12.77 25.81
CA ALA A 112 15.79 12.27 25.01
C ALA A 112 14.43 12.88 25.41
N ILE A 113 14.20 13.18 26.71
CA ILE A 113 12.93 13.77 27.16
C ILE A 113 12.82 15.24 26.77
N ASN A 114 13.93 15.97 26.72
CA ASN A 114 14.00 17.37 26.35
C ASN A 114 14.07 17.59 24.83
N GLU A 115 14.33 16.54 24.06
CA GLU A 115 14.38 16.63 22.60
C GLU A 115 13.00 17.00 22.03
N GLU A 116 12.97 18.06 21.21
CA GLU A 116 11.75 18.47 20.53
C GLU A 116 11.42 17.51 19.35
N ILE A 117 10.22 16.96 19.37
CA ILE A 117 9.73 16.09 18.30
C ILE A 117 9.15 16.93 17.16
N ASN A 118 9.83 16.96 16.04
CA ASN A 118 9.41 17.65 14.82
C ASN A 118 8.76 16.72 13.82
N VAL A 119 7.46 16.40 14.03
CA VAL A 119 6.68 15.61 13.06
C VAL A 119 6.48 16.42 11.79
N LYS A 120 7.04 15.93 10.70
CA LYS A 120 6.84 16.53 9.38
C LYS A 120 5.38 16.37 8.98
N SER A 121 4.79 17.45 8.45
CA SER A 121 3.48 17.38 7.83
C SER A 121 3.43 16.20 6.86
N ALA A 122 2.25 15.58 6.72
CA ALA A 122 2.08 14.66 5.61
C ALA A 122 2.73 15.36 4.42
N GLN A 123 3.73 14.73 3.79
CA GLN A 123 3.86 15.05 2.39
C GLN A 123 2.41 14.89 1.95
N LYS A 124 1.77 16.00 1.50
CA LYS A 124 0.76 15.82 0.48
C LYS A 124 1.50 14.88 -0.43
N SER A 125 1.21 13.59 -0.38
CA SER A 125 1.65 12.68 -1.40
C SER A 125 1.32 13.56 -2.59
N LYS A 126 2.29 14.00 -3.36
CA LYS A 126 1.99 14.32 -4.74
C LYS A 126 1.18 13.11 -5.04
N THR A 127 -0.14 13.23 -5.04
CA THR A 127 -1.05 12.12 -5.27
C THR A 127 -0.41 11.53 -6.49
N GLU A 128 0.40 10.47 -6.25
CA GLU A 128 1.25 9.96 -7.32
C GLU A 128 0.21 9.67 -8.33
N LYS A 129 0.26 10.44 -9.41
CA LYS A 129 -0.72 10.33 -10.45
C LYS A 129 -0.54 8.92 -10.92
N LYS A 130 -1.30 7.98 -10.30
CA LYS A 130 -1.25 6.59 -10.71
C LYS A 130 -1.56 6.60 -12.17
N ASN A 131 -0.54 6.40 -12.98
CA ASN A 131 -0.71 6.34 -14.41
C ASN A 131 -1.39 5.02 -14.80
N TYR A 132 -1.83 4.91 -16.03
CA TYR A 132 -2.54 3.72 -16.51
C TYR A 132 -1.66 2.47 -16.44
N VAL A 133 -0.35 2.60 -16.65
CA VAL A 133 0.63 1.51 -16.52
C VAL A 133 0.65 1.00 -15.07
N GLU A 134 0.82 1.91 -14.11
CA GLU A 134 0.90 1.56 -12.69
C GLU A 134 -0.37 0.85 -12.20
N THR A 135 -1.55 1.36 -12.57
CA THR A 135 -2.81 0.71 -12.20
C THR A 135 -2.96 -0.68 -12.81
N TYR A 136 -2.51 -0.86 -14.04
CA TYR A 136 -2.51 -2.16 -14.71
C TYR A 136 -1.51 -3.13 -14.10
N VAL A 137 -0.29 -2.68 -13.85
CA VAL A 137 0.77 -3.50 -13.21
C VAL A 137 0.35 -3.97 -11.82
N ILE A 138 -0.24 -3.09 -11.01
CA ILE A 138 -0.79 -3.45 -9.68
C ILE A 138 -1.90 -4.50 -9.84
N HIS A 139 -2.78 -4.35 -10.83
CA HIS A 139 -3.84 -5.31 -11.10
C HIS A 139 -3.27 -6.69 -11.46
N CYS A 140 -2.33 -6.76 -12.40
CA CYS A 140 -1.69 -8.00 -12.83
C CYS A 140 -0.93 -8.67 -11.68
N ALA A 141 -0.12 -7.92 -10.93
CA ALA A 141 0.63 -8.43 -9.80
C ALA A 141 -0.30 -8.96 -8.68
N THR A 142 -1.41 -8.26 -8.42
CA THR A 142 -2.43 -8.72 -7.47
C THR A 142 -3.04 -10.06 -7.90
N LYS A 143 -3.40 -10.18 -9.18
CA LYS A 143 -3.95 -11.44 -9.73
C LYS A 143 -2.94 -12.58 -9.68
N GLU A 144 -1.65 -12.30 -9.90
CA GLU A 144 -0.60 -13.31 -9.79
C GLU A 144 -0.48 -13.83 -8.35
N ILE A 145 -0.53 -12.95 -7.34
CA ILE A 145 -0.56 -13.36 -5.93
C ILE A 145 -1.81 -14.19 -5.62
N MET A 146 -2.98 -13.82 -6.18
CA MET A 146 -4.21 -14.61 -6.03
C MET A 146 -4.03 -16.03 -6.58
N LYS A 147 -3.43 -16.15 -7.79
CA LYS A 147 -3.14 -17.43 -8.41
C LYS A 147 -2.18 -18.28 -7.57
N GLN A 148 -1.11 -17.67 -7.03
CA GLN A 148 -0.17 -18.35 -6.14
C GLN A 148 -0.83 -18.84 -4.84
N LYS A 149 -1.89 -18.17 -4.39
CA LYS A 149 -2.73 -18.60 -3.26
C LYS A 149 -3.79 -19.62 -3.63
N GLY A 150 -3.82 -20.09 -4.86
CA GLY A 150 -4.76 -21.12 -5.34
C GLY A 150 -6.11 -20.60 -5.78
N PHE A 151 -6.27 -19.28 -6.05
CA PHE A 151 -7.51 -18.75 -6.58
C PHE A 151 -7.65 -19.10 -8.06
N GLU A 152 -8.77 -19.75 -8.41
CA GLU A 152 -9.10 -20.11 -9.79
C GLU A 152 -9.93 -19.03 -10.45
N PHE A 153 -9.45 -18.51 -11.59
CA PHE A 153 -10.17 -17.51 -12.36
C PHE A 153 -11.20 -18.16 -13.28
N LYS A 154 -12.49 -17.84 -13.06
CA LYS A 154 -13.59 -18.30 -13.89
C LYS A 154 -14.09 -17.15 -14.77
N TYR A 155 -14.46 -17.49 -16.00
CA TYR A 155 -14.99 -16.53 -17.00
C TYR A 155 -16.41 -16.86 -17.42
N ASP A 156 -16.84 -18.11 -17.25
CA ASP A 156 -18.17 -18.59 -17.56
C ASP A 156 -18.89 -19.02 -16.29
N PHE A 157 -20.17 -18.71 -16.21
CA PHE A 157 -21.04 -18.98 -15.06
C PHE A 157 -22.37 -19.57 -15.51
N SER A 158 -22.81 -20.61 -14.82
CA SER A 158 -24.06 -21.30 -15.12
C SER A 158 -25.29 -20.52 -14.63
N SER A 159 -25.14 -19.61 -13.68
CA SER A 159 -26.22 -18.79 -13.13
C SER A 159 -25.74 -17.46 -12.59
N THR A 160 -26.65 -16.49 -12.47
CA THR A 160 -26.38 -15.18 -11.84
C THR A 160 -25.92 -15.33 -10.38
N SER A 161 -26.53 -16.25 -9.64
CA SER A 161 -26.16 -16.51 -8.23
C SER A 161 -24.74 -17.07 -8.10
N GLU A 162 -24.29 -17.92 -9.01
CA GLU A 162 -22.91 -18.41 -9.06
C GLU A 162 -21.93 -17.27 -9.33
N LYS A 163 -22.28 -16.40 -10.29
CA LYS A 163 -21.48 -15.23 -10.63
C LYS A 163 -21.34 -14.26 -9.45
N GLU A 164 -22.41 -13.99 -8.71
CA GLU A 164 -22.40 -13.11 -7.54
C GLU A 164 -21.51 -13.68 -6.42
N LYS A 165 -21.62 -14.96 -6.11
CA LYS A 165 -20.74 -15.63 -5.13
C LYS A 165 -19.28 -15.57 -5.53
N TYR A 166 -19.00 -15.88 -6.79
CA TYR A 166 -17.63 -15.78 -7.31
C TYR A 166 -17.09 -14.36 -7.21
N GLN A 167 -17.92 -13.35 -7.54
CA GLN A 167 -17.49 -11.95 -7.46
C GLN A 167 -17.18 -11.52 -6.01
N GLU A 168 -17.97 -11.97 -5.04
CA GLU A 168 -17.71 -11.71 -3.62
C GLU A 168 -16.39 -12.34 -3.16
N GLU A 169 -16.13 -13.59 -3.53
CA GLU A 169 -14.87 -14.28 -3.24
C GLU A 169 -13.68 -13.61 -3.92
N TYR A 170 -13.86 -13.24 -5.19
CA TYR A 170 -12.85 -12.51 -5.96
C TYR A 170 -12.49 -11.19 -5.29
N ASP A 171 -13.47 -10.36 -4.96
CA ASP A 171 -13.26 -9.03 -4.38
C ASP A 171 -12.55 -9.12 -3.01
N LYS A 172 -12.94 -10.09 -2.19
CA LYS A 172 -12.29 -10.35 -0.89
C LYS A 172 -10.84 -10.78 -1.06
N MET A 173 -10.58 -11.75 -1.93
CA MET A 173 -9.22 -12.25 -2.20
C MET A 173 -8.36 -11.17 -2.86
N TYR A 174 -8.92 -10.43 -3.81
CA TYR A 174 -8.23 -9.32 -4.48
C TYR A 174 -7.81 -8.22 -3.48
N ALA A 175 -8.70 -7.82 -2.58
CA ALA A 175 -8.40 -6.82 -1.56
C ALA A 175 -7.31 -7.28 -0.58
N GLU A 176 -7.30 -8.58 -0.22
CA GLU A 176 -6.27 -9.17 0.63
C GLU A 176 -4.91 -9.21 -0.09
N CYS A 177 -4.88 -9.75 -1.31
CA CYS A 177 -3.65 -9.86 -2.10
C CYS A 177 -3.07 -8.50 -2.47
N LYS A 178 -3.91 -7.52 -2.75
CA LYS A 178 -3.47 -6.13 -2.98
C LYS A 178 -2.82 -5.52 -1.73
N ARG A 179 -3.33 -5.78 -0.54
CA ARG A 179 -2.67 -5.36 0.72
C ARG A 179 -1.31 -6.05 0.88
N THR A 180 -1.25 -7.35 0.62
CA THR A 180 0.01 -8.11 0.64
C THR A 180 1.03 -7.52 -0.33
N LEU A 181 0.61 -7.16 -1.56
CA LEU A 181 1.47 -6.54 -2.56
C LEU A 181 2.16 -5.27 -2.03
N TYR A 182 1.44 -4.43 -1.29
CA TYR A 182 1.99 -3.17 -0.75
C TYR A 182 2.82 -3.35 0.52
N SER A 183 2.68 -4.46 1.24
CA SER A 183 3.34 -4.67 2.53
C SER A 183 4.52 -5.65 2.50
N ALA A 184 4.61 -6.51 1.48
CA ALA A 184 5.59 -7.60 1.46
C ALA A 184 6.91 -7.28 0.72
N GLY A 185 7.10 -6.03 0.26
CA GLY A 185 8.36 -5.60 -0.36
C GLY A 185 8.65 -6.24 -1.72
N TYR A 186 7.62 -6.56 -2.50
CA TYR A 186 7.79 -7.14 -3.83
C TYR A 186 8.51 -6.19 -4.80
N HIS A 187 9.40 -6.75 -5.59
CA HIS A 187 9.94 -6.12 -6.79
C HIS A 187 9.15 -6.61 -8.00
N ILE A 188 8.54 -5.70 -8.74
CA ILE A 188 7.71 -6.03 -9.90
C ILE A 188 8.46 -5.66 -11.17
N TYR A 189 8.83 -6.65 -11.97
CA TYR A 189 9.42 -6.47 -13.27
C TYR A 189 8.32 -6.55 -14.33
N THR A 190 8.29 -5.60 -15.24
CA THR A 190 7.25 -5.49 -16.26
C THR A 190 7.84 -5.63 -17.67
N SER A 191 6.98 -5.99 -18.62
CA SER A 191 7.30 -6.00 -20.06
C SER A 191 6.99 -4.65 -20.73
N ILE A 192 6.59 -3.64 -19.97
CA ILE A 192 6.25 -2.31 -20.53
C ILE A 192 7.53 -1.65 -21.06
N ASP A 193 7.45 -1.23 -22.33
CA ASP A 193 8.45 -0.41 -22.98
C ASP A 193 8.09 1.07 -22.83
N PRO A 194 8.91 1.89 -22.15
CA PRO A 194 8.61 3.29 -21.89
C PRO A 194 8.46 4.14 -23.16
N ASP A 195 9.18 3.83 -24.24
CA ASP A 195 9.12 4.59 -25.48
C ASP A 195 7.85 4.24 -26.25
N VAL A 196 7.50 2.96 -26.36
CA VAL A 196 6.23 2.50 -26.95
C VAL A 196 5.04 3.04 -26.14
N GLN A 197 5.13 3.04 -24.81
CA GLN A 197 4.12 3.60 -23.93
C GLN A 197 3.87 5.09 -24.19
N LYS A 198 4.95 5.87 -24.29
CA LYS A 198 4.86 7.30 -24.58
C LYS A 198 4.27 7.56 -25.97
N GLN A 199 4.66 6.79 -26.97
CA GLN A 199 4.16 6.89 -28.32
C GLN A 199 2.68 6.55 -28.40
N LEU A 200 2.24 5.47 -27.74
CA LEU A 200 0.82 5.08 -27.70
C LEU A 200 -0.03 6.17 -27.04
N GLN A 201 0.40 6.73 -25.90
CA GLN A 201 -0.33 7.82 -25.24
C GLN A 201 -0.42 9.04 -26.13
N SER A 202 0.68 9.46 -26.76
CA SER A 202 0.71 10.59 -27.69
C SER A 202 -0.22 10.38 -28.89
N SER A 203 -0.27 9.18 -29.44
CA SER A 203 -1.17 8.83 -30.55
C SER A 203 -2.64 8.93 -30.16
N VAL A 204 -3.01 8.42 -28.98
CA VAL A 204 -4.38 8.53 -28.43
C VAL A 204 -4.77 10.00 -28.21
N ASP A 205 -3.88 10.77 -27.61
CA ASP A 205 -4.15 12.19 -27.32
C ASP A 205 -4.28 13.02 -28.60
N SER A 206 -3.44 12.75 -29.60
CA SER A 206 -3.47 13.44 -30.89
C SER A 206 -4.69 13.08 -31.71
N ALA A 207 -5.06 11.81 -31.77
CA ALA A 207 -6.26 11.35 -32.51
C ALA A 207 -7.55 11.99 -31.98
N LEU A 208 -7.59 12.30 -30.69
CA LEU A 208 -8.76 12.90 -30.04
C LEU A 208 -8.63 14.43 -29.85
N SER A 209 -7.64 15.08 -30.43
CA SER A 209 -7.38 16.51 -30.22
C SER A 209 -8.55 17.41 -30.59
N GLY A 210 -9.35 17.05 -31.60
CA GLY A 210 -10.54 17.78 -32.03
C GLY A 210 -11.73 17.73 -31.04
N TYR A 211 -11.73 16.80 -30.08
CA TYR A 211 -12.80 16.67 -29.09
C TYR A 211 -12.41 17.39 -27.81
N THR A 212 -12.86 18.61 -27.61
CA THR A 212 -12.40 19.50 -26.53
C THR A 212 -13.31 19.54 -25.30
N GLU A 213 -14.50 18.94 -25.37
CA GLU A 213 -15.46 18.96 -24.27
C GLU A 213 -14.95 18.23 -23.04
N LYS A 214 -15.08 18.91 -21.87
CA LYS A 214 -14.69 18.40 -20.55
C LYS A 214 -15.91 18.31 -19.61
N ASP A 215 -15.83 17.42 -18.64
CA ASP A 215 -16.76 17.36 -17.53
C ASP A 215 -16.45 18.41 -16.45
N LYS A 216 -17.25 18.43 -15.37
CA LYS A 216 -17.08 19.33 -14.21
C LYS A 216 -15.75 19.14 -13.47
N ASN A 217 -15.05 18.01 -13.67
CA ASN A 217 -13.76 17.71 -13.06
C ASN A 217 -12.58 18.00 -14.01
N GLY A 218 -12.86 18.56 -15.19
CA GLY A 218 -11.82 18.87 -16.17
C GLY A 218 -11.39 17.65 -17.01
N ILE A 219 -12.11 16.54 -16.95
CA ILE A 219 -11.83 15.31 -17.69
C ILE A 219 -12.52 15.38 -19.05
N TYR A 220 -11.80 15.06 -20.12
CA TYR A 220 -12.42 15.00 -21.46
C TYR A 220 -13.53 13.97 -21.49
N LYS A 221 -14.69 14.34 -22.05
CA LYS A 221 -15.86 13.46 -22.20
C LYS A 221 -15.54 12.34 -23.18
N THR A 222 -14.91 12.66 -24.33
CA THR A 222 -14.49 11.66 -25.32
C THR A 222 -13.17 11.04 -24.90
N GLN A 223 -13.18 9.72 -24.76
CA GLN A 223 -12.07 8.92 -24.27
C GLN A 223 -11.79 7.77 -25.25
N ALA A 224 -10.53 7.39 -25.35
CA ALA A 224 -10.13 6.15 -26.00
C ALA A 224 -9.11 5.40 -25.13
N SER A 225 -8.99 4.11 -25.37
CA SER A 225 -7.99 3.24 -24.76
C SER A 225 -7.29 2.42 -25.82
N GLY A 226 -6.09 1.97 -25.52
CA GLY A 226 -5.30 1.13 -26.41
C GLY A 226 -4.35 0.23 -25.62
N THR A 227 -4.10 -0.94 -26.18
CA THR A 227 -3.11 -1.90 -25.66
C THR A 227 -2.22 -2.35 -26.81
N CYS A 228 -0.91 -2.28 -26.59
CA CYS A 228 0.06 -2.81 -27.52
C CYS A 228 0.62 -4.12 -26.96
N ILE A 229 0.56 -5.19 -27.76
CA ILE A 229 1.02 -6.53 -27.40
C ILE A 229 2.15 -6.92 -28.35
N ASP A 230 3.23 -7.41 -27.78
CA ASP A 230 4.30 -8.05 -28.53
C ASP A 230 3.79 -9.41 -29.06
N ASN A 231 3.77 -9.58 -30.37
CA ASN A 231 3.24 -10.77 -31.01
C ASN A 231 4.10 -12.03 -30.79
N ASP A 232 5.38 -11.87 -30.52
CA ASP A 232 6.29 -13.00 -30.33
C ASP A 232 6.15 -13.57 -28.89
N THR A 233 5.94 -12.70 -27.92
CA THR A 233 5.88 -13.08 -26.49
C THR A 233 4.46 -13.09 -25.91
N GLY A 234 3.49 -12.48 -26.57
CA GLY A 234 2.14 -12.26 -26.06
C GLY A 234 2.06 -11.28 -24.89
N LYS A 235 3.15 -10.55 -24.58
CA LYS A 235 3.21 -9.63 -23.45
C LYS A 235 2.73 -8.24 -23.82
N VAL A 236 2.07 -7.58 -22.87
CA VAL A 236 1.68 -6.18 -23.03
C VAL A 236 2.91 -5.29 -22.89
N VAL A 237 3.25 -4.55 -23.95
CA VAL A 237 4.39 -3.62 -23.97
C VAL A 237 3.97 -2.16 -23.80
N ALA A 238 2.70 -1.81 -24.04
CA ALA A 238 2.15 -0.51 -23.69
C ALA A 238 0.65 -0.62 -23.42
N ILE A 239 0.13 0.25 -22.53
CA ILE A 239 -1.29 0.30 -22.18
C ILE A 239 -1.73 1.72 -21.83
N VAL A 240 -2.76 2.19 -22.50
CA VAL A 240 -3.38 3.50 -22.29
C VAL A 240 -4.86 3.30 -21.97
N GLY A 241 -5.27 3.68 -20.79
CA GLY A 241 -6.64 3.52 -20.30
C GLY A 241 -7.55 4.71 -20.54
N GLY A 242 -7.02 5.80 -21.09
CA GLY A 242 -7.77 7.02 -21.37
C GLY A 242 -6.87 8.14 -21.85
N ARG A 243 -7.53 9.21 -22.26
CA ARG A 243 -6.89 10.43 -22.73
C ARG A 243 -6.34 11.23 -21.56
N GLU A 244 -5.13 11.77 -21.70
CA GLU A 244 -4.38 12.55 -20.70
C GLU A 244 -4.18 11.89 -19.32
N GLN A 245 -2.95 11.93 -18.80
CA GLN A 245 -2.58 11.42 -17.46
C GLN A 245 -2.54 12.53 -16.40
N LYS A 246 -3.12 13.72 -16.68
CA LYS A 246 -2.95 14.92 -15.84
C LYS A 246 -3.89 14.99 -14.63
N ASN A 247 -4.92 14.15 -14.59
CA ASN A 247 -5.92 14.19 -13.53
C ASN A 247 -5.37 13.59 -12.23
N ILE A 248 -5.65 14.26 -11.11
CA ILE A 248 -5.29 13.82 -9.78
C ILE A 248 -6.33 12.80 -9.33
N GLY A 249 -5.90 11.58 -9.04
CA GLY A 249 -6.74 10.51 -8.51
C GLY A 249 -6.79 9.28 -9.42
N TYR A 250 -7.55 8.29 -8.98
CA TYR A 250 -7.75 7.05 -9.72
C TYR A 250 -8.64 7.30 -10.93
N THR A 251 -8.07 7.20 -12.11
CA THR A 251 -8.82 7.25 -13.36
C THR A 251 -9.12 5.85 -13.86
N LEU A 252 -10.34 5.66 -14.37
CA LEU A 252 -10.78 4.39 -14.97
C LEU A 252 -9.85 4.00 -16.13
N ASN A 253 -9.17 2.87 -15.99
CA ASN A 253 -8.37 2.29 -17.06
C ASN A 253 -9.28 1.47 -17.98
N ARG A 254 -9.75 2.09 -19.05
CA ARG A 254 -10.72 1.51 -19.97
C ARG A 254 -10.18 0.32 -20.75
N ALA A 255 -8.86 0.17 -20.82
CA ALA A 255 -8.24 -0.94 -21.53
C ALA A 255 -8.49 -2.31 -20.87
N PHE A 256 -8.79 -2.35 -19.54
CA PHE A 256 -9.09 -3.62 -18.85
C PHE A 256 -10.26 -3.56 -17.86
N GLN A 257 -10.77 -2.36 -17.52
CA GLN A 257 -11.85 -2.19 -16.55
C GLN A 257 -13.21 -1.89 -17.20
N SER A 258 -13.26 -1.73 -18.51
CA SER A 258 -14.48 -1.42 -19.28
C SER A 258 -14.76 -2.55 -20.26
N PRO A 259 -15.47 -3.61 -19.86
CA PRO A 259 -15.83 -4.68 -20.78
C PRO A 259 -16.75 -4.13 -21.87
N ARG A 260 -16.48 -4.52 -23.12
CA ARG A 260 -17.26 -4.19 -24.32
C ARG A 260 -17.62 -5.47 -25.06
N GLN A 261 -18.71 -5.44 -25.82
CA GLN A 261 -19.02 -6.55 -26.71
C GLN A 261 -17.95 -6.63 -27.81
N PRO A 262 -17.52 -7.84 -28.23
CA PRO A 262 -16.65 -8.00 -29.39
C PRO A 262 -17.24 -7.33 -30.61
N GLY A 263 -16.43 -6.58 -31.36
CA GLY A 263 -16.84 -5.84 -32.54
C GLY A 263 -17.57 -4.51 -32.32
N SER A 264 -17.79 -4.09 -31.07
CA SER A 264 -18.24 -2.72 -30.76
C SER A 264 -17.03 -1.79 -30.72
N ALA A 265 -16.72 -1.12 -31.81
CA ALA A 265 -15.67 -0.09 -31.87
C ALA A 265 -16.25 1.29 -31.53
#